data_9561a4082f199c629c22afd7814b8c03
#
_entry.id   9561a4082f199c629c22afd7814b8c03
#
_cell.length_a   1.000
_cell.length_b   1.000
_cell.length_c   1.000
_cell.angle_alpha   90.00
_cell.angle_beta   90.00
_cell.angle_gamma   90.00
#
_symmetry.space_group_name_H-M   'P 1'
#
loop_
_entity.id
_entity.type
_entity.pdbx_description
1 polymer ?
#
loop_
_entity_poly.entity_id
_entity_poly.type
_entity_poly.pdbx_seq_one_letter_code
_entity_poly.pdbx_strand_id
1 'polypeptide(L)'
;MLHHRQGSDMPISVYDINSYLQADNNLANIAGKVMNFFPAHGYGNEPAPFVVYFYYPFIPSVESYWNRYDSIRYSIYDSNVDRLFQTGERFIELLGKADQIQGNVPSSNVRVLSSYLTSSNFIEPLEKEGWYQMDLDFSVYSVSLT
;
A
#
# COMPACT_ATOMS: atom_id res chain seq x y z
N MET A 1 6.21 -23.82 -15.31
CA MET A 1 5.92 -23.54 -14.67
C MET A 1 5.51 -23.42 -13.90
N LEU A 2 5.58 -23.26 -14.17
CA LEU A 2 4.95 -22.93 -13.58
C LEU A 2 4.69 -22.74 -12.68
N HIS A 3 4.72 -22.64 -12.86
CA HIS A 3 4.29 -22.14 -12.14
C HIS A 3 4.11 -21.85 -11.37
N HIS A 4 4.09 -21.80 -11.62
CA HIS A 4 3.83 -21.23 -10.97
C HIS A 4 3.60 -20.57 -10.44
N ARG A 5 3.45 -20.22 -10.68
CA ARG A 5 3.25 -19.31 -10.23
C ARG A 5 2.43 -19.20 -9.54
N GLN A 6 2.51 -19.39 -9.04
CA GLN A 6 1.79 -19.09 -8.36
C GLN A 6 0.90 -18.30 -8.38
N GLY A 7 0.41 -18.53 -7.90
CA GLY A 7 -0.57 -17.46 -7.83
C GLY A 7 -0.59 -16.51 -8.99
N SER A 8 0.07 -16.85 -9.98
CA SER A 8 0.24 -15.96 -11.12
C SER A 8 -1.07 -15.71 -11.85
N ASP A 9 -2.07 -16.56 -11.66
CA ASP A 9 -3.36 -16.40 -12.34
C ASP A 9 -4.30 -15.44 -11.62
N MET A 10 -3.97 -15.08 -10.38
CA MET A 10 -4.80 -14.18 -9.58
C MET A 10 -4.24 -12.77 -9.67
N PRO A 11 -5.12 -11.78 -9.94
CA PRO A 11 -4.65 -10.38 -9.87
C PRO A 11 -4.19 -10.05 -8.45
N ILE A 12 -3.05 -9.41 -8.33
CA ILE A 12 -2.53 -8.99 -7.04
C ILE A 12 -2.26 -7.50 -7.13
N SER A 13 -3.23 -6.71 -6.70
CA SER A 13 -3.14 -5.27 -6.83
C SER A 13 -2.13 -4.64 -5.88
N VAL A 14 -1.82 -5.31 -4.75
CA VAL A 14 -0.95 -4.71 -3.75
C VAL A 14 0.44 -4.40 -4.30
N TYR A 15 0.99 -5.28 -5.12
CA TYR A 15 2.34 -5.05 -5.68
C TYR A 15 2.34 -3.87 -6.64
N ASP A 16 1.28 -3.74 -7.43
CA ASP A 16 1.15 -2.61 -8.36
C ASP A 16 1.00 -1.30 -7.60
N ILE A 17 0.21 -1.31 -6.54
CA ILE A 17 0.02 -0.12 -5.72
C ILE A 17 1.30 0.25 -4.99
N ASN A 18 2.03 -0.73 -4.46
CA ASN A 18 3.32 -0.46 -3.83
C ASN A 18 4.29 0.19 -4.82
N SER A 19 4.33 -0.32 -6.05
CA SER A 19 5.19 0.25 -7.08
C SER A 19 4.76 1.67 -7.45
N TYR A 20 3.47 1.91 -7.52
CA TYR A 20 2.92 3.24 -7.78
C TYR A 20 3.34 4.23 -6.68
N LEU A 21 3.26 3.82 -5.43
CA LEU A 21 3.68 4.66 -4.31
C LEU A 21 5.19 4.91 -4.34
N GLN A 22 5.97 3.86 -4.59
CA GLN A 22 7.43 3.99 -4.63
C GLN A 22 7.91 4.90 -5.76
N ALA A 23 7.14 4.97 -6.84
CA ALA A 23 7.50 5.80 -7.99
C ALA A 23 7.15 7.28 -7.79
N ASP A 24 6.43 7.63 -6.75
CA ASP A 24 6.00 9.00 -6.53
C ASP A 24 7.17 9.86 -6.07
N ASN A 25 7.49 10.89 -6.83
CA ASN A 25 8.63 11.77 -6.53
C ASN A 25 8.40 12.59 -5.25
N ASN A 26 7.17 13.03 -5.01
CA ASN A 26 6.88 13.81 -3.83
C ASN A 26 7.06 12.98 -2.57
N LEU A 27 6.64 11.72 -2.62
CA LEU A 27 6.82 10.82 -1.48
C LEU A 27 8.31 10.60 -1.20
N ALA A 28 9.09 10.36 -2.25
CA ALA A 28 10.53 10.18 -2.11
C ALA A 28 11.20 11.44 -1.56
N ASN A 29 10.75 12.62 -1.98
CA ASN A 29 11.30 13.88 -1.49
C ASN A 29 11.00 14.08 -0.01
N ILE A 30 9.79 13.76 0.43
CA ILE A 30 9.42 13.86 1.85
C ILE A 30 10.29 12.92 2.68
N ALA A 31 10.43 11.68 2.24
CA ALA A 31 11.17 10.67 2.98
C ALA A 31 12.69 10.85 2.89
N GLY A 32 13.16 11.57 1.88
CA GLY A 32 14.58 11.69 1.59
C GLY A 32 15.17 10.47 0.90
N LYS A 33 14.34 9.54 0.50
CA LYS A 33 14.75 8.30 -0.18
C LYS A 33 13.51 7.62 -0.77
N VAL A 34 13.74 6.67 -1.66
CA VAL A 34 12.69 5.75 -2.07
C VAL A 34 12.45 4.80 -0.89
N MET A 35 11.25 4.85 -0.32
CA MET A 35 10.96 4.02 0.84
C MET A 35 10.83 2.56 0.48
N ASN A 36 11.26 1.70 1.39
CA ASN A 36 11.07 0.27 1.26
C ASN A 36 9.73 -0.14 1.83
N PHE A 37 9.07 -1.06 1.13
CA PHE A 37 7.79 -1.63 1.51
C PHE A 37 8.02 -3.10 1.84
N PHE A 38 7.69 -3.48 3.06
CA PHE A 38 7.90 -4.85 3.54
C PHE A 38 6.57 -5.52 3.82
N PRO A 39 6.42 -6.79 3.44
CA PRO A 39 5.25 -7.55 3.90
C PRO A 39 5.27 -7.71 5.41
N ALA A 40 4.15 -8.07 6.00
CA ALA A 40 3.93 -8.07 7.44
C ALA A 40 5.04 -8.67 8.29
N HIS A 41 5.79 -9.61 7.73
CA HIS A 41 6.85 -10.30 8.48
C HIS A 41 8.24 -10.05 7.91
N GLY A 42 8.40 -9.11 7.01
CA GLY A 42 9.61 -9.01 6.21
C GLY A 42 10.61 -7.95 6.60
N TYR A 43 10.26 -7.09 7.53
CA TYR A 43 11.19 -6.02 7.87
C TYR A 43 12.14 -6.47 8.98
N GLY A 44 13.35 -5.97 8.95
CA GLY A 44 14.33 -6.24 9.98
C GLY A 44 14.80 -4.95 10.61
N ASN A 45 16.08 -4.66 10.50
CA ASN A 45 16.68 -3.44 11.06
C ASN A 45 16.71 -2.32 10.03
N GLU A 46 15.61 -2.10 9.36
CA GLU A 46 15.55 -1.10 8.31
C GLU A 46 15.58 0.31 8.89
N PRO A 47 16.38 1.23 8.32
CA PRO A 47 16.34 2.63 8.74
C PRO A 47 15.00 3.26 8.41
N ALA A 48 14.48 4.05 9.34
CA ALA A 48 13.25 4.81 9.11
C ALA A 48 13.49 5.93 8.10
N PRO A 49 12.48 6.38 7.36
CA PRO A 49 11.13 5.83 7.32
C PRO A 49 11.04 4.58 6.47
N PHE A 50 10.14 3.71 6.84
CA PHE A 50 9.82 2.53 6.04
C PHE A 50 8.36 2.17 6.22
N VAL A 51 7.86 1.27 5.38
CA VAL A 51 6.45 0.90 5.35
C VAL A 51 6.33 -0.61 5.47
N VAL A 52 5.42 -1.06 6.31
CA VAL A 52 5.02 -2.46 6.39
C VAL A 52 3.59 -2.53 5.88
N TYR A 53 3.32 -3.44 4.96
CA TYR A 53 1.97 -3.55 4.42
C TYR A 53 1.34 -4.88 4.78
N PHE A 54 0.00 -4.83 4.93
CA PHE A 54 -0.83 -5.99 5.22
C PHE A 54 -1.89 -6.05 4.13
N TYR A 55 -1.98 -7.18 3.47
CA TYR A 55 -2.86 -7.35 2.33
C TYR A 55 -3.96 -8.33 2.68
N TYR A 56 -5.19 -7.87 2.58
CA TYR A 56 -6.37 -8.68 2.89
C TYR A 56 -7.24 -8.77 1.64
N PRO A 57 -6.98 -9.75 0.77
CA PRO A 57 -7.77 -9.90 -0.44
C PRO A 57 -9.17 -10.38 -0.13
N PHE A 58 -10.15 -9.87 -0.86
CA PHE A 58 -11.51 -10.34 -0.76
C PHE A 58 -12.05 -10.65 -2.15
N ILE A 59 -12.41 -11.90 -2.37
CA ILE A 59 -12.97 -12.37 -3.63
C ILE A 59 -14.41 -12.77 -3.33
N PRO A 60 -15.41 -12.01 -3.83
CA PRO A 60 -16.81 -12.23 -3.45
C PRO A 60 -17.32 -13.62 -3.83
N SER A 61 -16.88 -14.14 -4.97
CA SER A 61 -17.26 -15.49 -5.39
C SER A 61 -16.28 -15.98 -6.43
N VAL A 62 -16.34 -17.29 -6.72
CA VAL A 62 -15.49 -17.89 -7.73
C VAL A 62 -15.78 -17.28 -9.11
N GLU A 63 -17.06 -17.03 -9.40
CA GLU A 63 -17.43 -16.46 -10.69
C GLU A 63 -17.05 -14.98 -10.80
N SER A 64 -16.78 -14.33 -9.67
CA SER A 64 -16.50 -12.91 -9.64
C SER A 64 -15.05 -12.59 -9.31
N TYR A 65 -14.15 -13.54 -9.46
CA TYR A 65 -12.77 -13.26 -9.07
C TYR A 65 -12.11 -12.21 -9.96
N TRP A 66 -12.70 -11.90 -11.10
CA TRP A 66 -12.24 -10.77 -11.93
C TRP A 66 -12.41 -9.43 -11.23
N ASN A 67 -13.41 -9.34 -10.36
CA ASN A 67 -13.72 -8.13 -9.61
C ASN A 67 -13.30 -8.37 -8.18
N ARG A 68 -12.41 -7.54 -7.68
CA ARG A 68 -11.83 -7.72 -6.35
C ARG A 68 -11.99 -6.48 -5.52
N TYR A 69 -12.32 -6.72 -4.27
CA TYR A 69 -12.32 -5.68 -3.24
C TYR A 69 -11.29 -6.09 -2.22
N ASP A 70 -10.16 -5.41 -2.23
CA ASP A 70 -9.06 -5.74 -1.34
C ASP A 70 -8.92 -4.66 -0.29
N SER A 71 -8.50 -5.05 0.91
CA SER A 71 -8.09 -4.12 1.94
C SER A 71 -6.60 -4.17 2.07
N ILE A 72 -5.97 -2.99 2.11
CA ILE A 72 -4.54 -2.89 2.29
C ILE A 72 -4.30 -1.93 3.44
N ARG A 73 -3.55 -2.40 4.43
CA ARG A 73 -3.07 -1.53 5.51
C ARG A 73 -1.62 -1.20 5.24
N TYR A 74 -1.30 0.08 5.28
CA TYR A 74 0.07 0.55 5.26
C TYR A 74 0.40 1.10 6.64
N SER A 75 1.37 0.47 7.29
CA SER A 75 1.91 0.96 8.55
C SER A 75 3.21 1.66 8.26
N ILE A 76 3.22 2.96 8.45
CA ILE A 76 4.37 3.81 8.16
C ILE A 76 5.09 4.07 9.48
N TYR A 77 6.39 3.83 9.51
CA TYR A 77 7.21 3.98 10.69
C TYR A 77 8.25 5.06 10.46
N ASP A 78 8.37 5.99 11.39
CA ASP A 78 9.36 7.05 11.30
C ASP A 78 9.71 7.56 12.70
N SER A 79 10.95 7.94 12.88
CA SER A 79 11.40 8.57 14.12
C SER A 79 11.10 10.06 14.15
N ASN A 80 10.76 10.66 13.01
CA ASN A 80 10.42 12.07 12.87
C ASN A 80 8.91 12.19 12.67
N VAL A 81 8.21 12.73 13.67
CA VAL A 81 6.75 12.76 13.66
C VAL A 81 6.20 13.65 12.55
N ASP A 82 6.85 14.79 12.30
CA ASP A 82 6.38 15.70 11.24
C ASP A 82 6.49 15.05 9.87
N ARG A 83 7.60 14.36 9.64
CA ARG A 83 7.80 13.64 8.39
C ARG A 83 6.80 12.50 8.24
N LEU A 84 6.49 11.83 9.35
CA LEU A 84 5.49 10.77 9.35
C LEU A 84 4.13 11.30 8.89
N PHE A 85 3.70 12.44 9.44
CA PHE A 85 2.42 13.03 9.04
C PHE A 85 2.44 13.47 7.59
N GLN A 86 3.54 14.05 7.12
CA GLN A 86 3.65 14.45 5.71
C GLN A 86 3.58 13.23 4.78
N THR A 87 4.24 12.15 5.16
CA THR A 87 4.20 10.91 4.41
C THR A 87 2.78 10.35 4.37
N GLY A 88 2.12 10.34 5.52
CA GLY A 88 0.73 9.84 5.59
C GLY A 88 -0.21 10.67 4.74
N GLU A 89 -0.09 11.99 4.78
CA GLU A 89 -0.90 12.86 3.95
C GLU A 89 -0.69 12.58 2.46
N ARG A 90 0.55 12.33 2.07
CA ARG A 90 0.82 12.01 0.66
C ARG A 90 0.23 10.68 0.24
N PHE A 91 0.27 9.67 1.12
CA PHE A 91 -0.41 8.40 0.85
C PHE A 91 -1.90 8.64 0.61
N ILE A 92 -2.52 9.46 1.46
CA ILE A 92 -3.95 9.75 1.33
C ILE A 92 -4.24 10.51 0.04
N GLU A 93 -3.37 11.44 -0.34
CA GLU A 93 -3.54 12.14 -1.62
C GLU A 93 -3.49 11.18 -2.81
N LEU A 94 -2.61 10.18 -2.74
CA LEU A 94 -2.41 9.25 -3.85
C LEU A 94 -3.49 8.17 -3.91
N LEU A 95 -3.97 7.71 -2.76
CA LEU A 95 -4.86 6.55 -2.69
C LEU A 95 -6.21 6.82 -2.02
N GLY A 96 -6.37 7.98 -1.42
CA GLY A 96 -7.51 8.20 -0.53
C GLY A 96 -8.79 8.63 -1.20
N LYS A 97 -8.75 8.95 -2.48
CA LYS A 97 -9.92 9.42 -3.23
C LYS A 97 -10.30 8.39 -4.27
N ALA A 98 -11.59 8.14 -4.39
CA ALA A 98 -12.14 7.01 -5.14
C ALA A 98 -11.58 6.87 -6.54
N ASP A 99 -11.36 7.95 -7.25
CA ASP A 99 -10.89 7.92 -8.65
C ASP A 99 -9.46 8.41 -8.82
N GLN A 100 -8.75 8.61 -7.73
CA GLN A 100 -7.41 9.22 -7.76
C GLN A 100 -6.41 8.40 -8.57
N ILE A 101 -6.46 7.09 -8.42
CA ILE A 101 -5.47 6.21 -9.05
C ILE A 101 -5.98 5.53 -10.30
N GLN A 102 -7.21 5.81 -10.71
CA GLN A 102 -7.80 5.15 -11.87
C GLN A 102 -6.94 5.42 -13.11
N GLY A 103 -6.46 4.34 -13.73
CA GLY A 103 -5.63 4.44 -14.91
C GLY A 103 -4.19 4.86 -14.66
N ASN A 104 -3.82 5.15 -13.42
CA ASN A 104 -2.48 5.62 -13.09
C ASN A 104 -1.56 4.53 -12.55
N VAL A 105 -2.13 3.43 -12.05
CA VAL A 105 -1.32 2.34 -11.54
C VAL A 105 -0.93 1.43 -12.70
N PRO A 106 0.36 1.34 -13.02
CA PRO A 106 0.79 0.50 -14.12
C PRO A 106 0.66 -0.97 -13.75
N SER A 107 -0.04 -1.72 -14.58
CA SER A 107 -0.18 -3.16 -14.40
C SER A 107 -0.57 -3.78 -15.72
N SER A 108 -0.06 -4.99 -15.96
CA SER A 108 -0.44 -5.77 -17.13
C SER A 108 -1.61 -6.69 -16.86
N ASN A 109 -1.93 -6.95 -15.59
CA ASN A 109 -2.92 -7.97 -15.22
C ASN A 109 -4.15 -7.40 -14.53
N VAL A 110 -4.04 -6.24 -13.95
CA VAL A 110 -5.06 -5.67 -13.09
C VAL A 110 -5.27 -4.21 -13.44
N ARG A 111 -6.52 -3.80 -13.49
CA ARG A 111 -6.85 -2.38 -13.54
C ARG A 111 -7.45 -2.00 -12.20
N VAL A 112 -6.82 -1.07 -11.51
CA VAL A 112 -7.36 -0.52 -10.28
C VAL A 112 -8.35 0.57 -10.67
N LEU A 113 -9.60 0.41 -10.29
CA LEU A 113 -10.68 1.33 -10.65
C LEU A 113 -10.87 2.42 -9.63
N SER A 114 -10.70 2.10 -8.35
CA SER A 114 -10.83 3.09 -7.30
C SER A 114 -10.13 2.63 -6.05
N SER A 115 -9.76 3.59 -5.23
CA SER A 115 -9.30 3.30 -3.87
C SER A 115 -9.69 4.46 -2.98
N TYR A 116 -9.89 4.18 -1.69
CA TYR A 116 -10.21 5.23 -0.74
C TYR A 116 -9.78 4.80 0.66
N LEU A 117 -9.56 5.81 1.48
CA LEU A 117 -9.18 5.60 2.87
C LEU A 117 -10.38 5.16 3.68
N THR A 118 -10.25 4.08 4.43
CA THR A 118 -11.31 3.61 5.31
C THR A 118 -11.04 3.94 6.78
N SER A 119 -9.77 4.01 7.17
CA SER A 119 -9.43 4.43 8.53
C SER A 119 -7.99 4.88 8.59
N SER A 120 -7.68 5.68 9.59
CA SER A 120 -6.32 6.08 9.90
C SER A 120 -6.13 6.06 11.41
N ASN A 121 -4.93 5.72 11.86
CA ASN A 121 -4.62 5.65 13.26
C ASN A 121 -3.16 6.03 13.48
N PHE A 122 -2.93 6.91 14.45
CA PHE A 122 -1.58 7.32 14.82
C PHE A 122 -1.22 6.68 16.16
N ILE A 123 -0.05 6.08 16.21
CA ILE A 123 0.43 5.37 17.39
C ILE A 123 1.76 5.96 17.81
N GLU A 124 1.81 6.44 19.04
CA GLU A 124 3.06 6.91 19.63
C GLU A 124 3.86 5.74 20.14
N PRO A 125 5.20 5.83 20.10
CA PRO A 125 6.01 4.74 20.63
C PRO A 125 5.86 4.65 22.14
N LEU A 126 5.85 3.41 22.64
CA LEU A 126 5.80 3.16 24.08
C LEU A 126 7.16 3.39 24.74
N GLU A 127 8.21 3.30 23.96
CA GLU A 127 9.58 3.44 24.42
C GLU A 127 10.22 4.64 23.75
N LYS A 128 11.21 5.24 24.39
CA LYS A 128 11.82 6.47 23.86
C LYS A 128 12.50 6.26 22.52
N GLU A 129 13.09 5.11 22.30
CA GLU A 129 13.77 4.79 21.05
C GLU A 129 12.86 4.21 20.00
N GLY A 130 11.58 4.10 20.32
CA GLY A 130 10.61 3.57 19.36
C GLY A 130 10.33 4.51 18.22
N TRP A 131 9.74 3.97 17.17
CA TRP A 131 9.28 4.75 16.05
C TRP A 131 7.82 5.15 16.26
N TYR A 132 7.49 6.34 15.79
CA TYR A 132 6.09 6.70 15.59
C TYR A 132 5.54 5.83 14.45
N GLN A 133 4.27 5.51 14.54
CA GLN A 133 3.62 4.65 13.56
C GLN A 133 2.30 5.27 13.12
N MET A 134 2.04 5.20 11.83
CA MET A 134 0.75 5.60 11.29
C MET A 134 0.20 4.45 10.47
N ASP A 135 -0.99 3.98 10.84
CA ASP A 135 -1.68 2.94 10.09
C ASP A 135 -2.73 3.58 9.21
N LEU A 136 -2.66 3.30 7.92
CA LEU A 136 -3.63 3.78 6.94
C LEU A 136 -4.25 2.59 6.26
N ASP A 137 -5.57 2.47 6.36
CA ASP A 137 -6.32 1.38 5.75
C ASP A 137 -7.02 1.88 4.51
N PHE A 138 -6.80 1.20 3.40
CA PHE A 138 -7.43 1.55 2.12
C PHE A 138 -8.25 0.38 1.62
N SER A 139 -9.38 0.71 1.01
CA SER A 139 -10.16 -0.25 0.24
C SER A 139 -9.89 -0.02 -1.22
N VAL A 140 -9.57 -1.09 -1.94
CA VAL A 140 -9.17 -1.02 -3.35
C VAL A 140 -10.07 -1.90 -4.17
N TYR A 141 -10.68 -1.31 -5.19
CA TYR A 141 -11.49 -2.06 -6.15
C TYR A 141 -10.70 -2.20 -7.44
N SER A 142 -10.51 -3.43 -7.87
CA SER A 142 -9.78 -3.72 -9.09
C SER A 142 -10.47 -4.80 -9.90
N VAL A 143 -10.14 -4.86 -11.19
CA VAL A 143 -10.64 -5.89 -12.08
C VAL A 143 -9.47 -6.52 -12.82
N SER A 144 -9.64 -7.79 -13.17
CA SER A 144 -8.66 -8.50 -13.98
C SER A 144 -8.78 -8.06 -15.44
N LEU A 145 -7.64 -7.92 -16.08
CA LEU A 145 -7.60 -7.59 -17.51
C LEU A 145 -7.53 -8.81 -18.40
N THR A 146 -7.48 -9.99 -17.82
CA THR A 146 -7.38 -11.24 -18.61
C THR A 146 -8.59 -12.13 -18.48
#